data_9d40f0092e9208cff9e2e67db9af3983
#
_entry.id   9d40f0092e9208cff9e2e67db9af3983
#
_cell.length_a   1.000
_cell.length_b   1.000
_cell.length_c   1.000
_cell.angle_alpha   90.00
_cell.angle_beta   90.00
_cell.angle_gamma   90.00
#
_symmetry.space_group_name_H-M   'P 1'
#
loop_
_entity.id
_entity.type
_entity.pdbx_description
1 polymer ?
#
loop_
_entity_poly.entity_id
_entity_poly.type
_entity_poly.pdbx_seq_one_letter_code
_entity_poly.pdbx_strand_id
1 'polypeptide(L)'
;MEKNLRAPIFNIVHGSFVDGWGTRTTVFLKGCPLCCVWCCNPEGQKTTPELKFTQADCIGCGKCASVCPQGAIQWDGKLAFVDRTICNDCLACLDACPTNALDVFGMYYSVDELFRLVECDQDYFGDNGGVTIGGGEATFFPDFTLEFIHRCQQAYIHTALDTCGYILTDAGLEALAQADLVLYDIKGMDSDAHRRYTGVPNEVIRKNLLYRDSLHKDIIIRLPIIPGYTDSQSNLLETADFLASLKSVRRVDVLPVHKYGALKYEQLGKPYIIGGVRLYTPEEEQRLKSIFEQKGLNVQIGG
;
A
#
# COMPACT_ATOMS: atom_id res chain seq x y z
N MET A 1 21.42 15.85 18.02
CA MET A 1 20.68 14.66 18.51
C MET A 1 19.91 14.12 17.33
N GLU A 2 20.33 13.02 16.76
CA GLU A 2 19.54 12.33 15.74
C GLU A 2 18.17 12.02 16.32
N LYS A 3 17.11 12.49 15.67
CA LYS A 3 15.75 12.07 16.01
C LYS A 3 15.69 10.56 15.72
N ASN A 4 15.49 9.74 16.74
CA ASN A 4 15.26 8.31 16.56
C ASN A 4 13.88 8.12 15.92
N LEU A 5 13.78 8.40 14.60
CA LEU A 5 12.56 8.29 13.81
C LEU A 5 12.20 6.81 13.67
N ARG A 6 10.97 6.46 14.03
CA ARG A 6 10.44 5.10 13.90
C ARG A 6 9.10 5.13 13.20
N ALA A 7 8.86 4.13 12.33
CA ALA A 7 7.58 3.91 11.69
C ALA A 7 7.16 2.43 11.78
N PRO A 8 5.87 2.13 11.85
CA PRO A 8 5.38 0.76 11.81
C PRO A 8 5.37 0.24 10.38
N ILE A 9 6.03 -0.89 10.17
CA ILE A 9 6.15 -1.58 8.87
C ILE A 9 5.41 -2.90 8.98
N PHE A 10 4.47 -3.16 8.08
CA PHE A 10 3.69 -4.40 8.11
C PHE A 10 4.24 -5.50 7.20
N ASN A 11 5.05 -5.14 6.21
CA ASN A 11 5.69 -6.12 5.35
C ASN A 11 6.97 -5.56 4.72
N ILE A 12 7.91 -6.44 4.43
CA ILE A 12 9.10 -6.17 3.61
C ILE A 12 9.17 -7.31 2.60
N VAL A 13 9.11 -6.98 1.31
CA VAL A 13 9.16 -7.96 0.21
C VAL A 13 10.50 -7.81 -0.51
N HIS A 14 11.33 -8.84 -0.40
CA HIS A 14 12.61 -8.92 -1.09
C HIS A 14 12.39 -9.46 -2.52
N GLY A 15 13.03 -8.83 -3.52
CA GLY A 15 13.01 -9.29 -4.91
C GLY A 15 11.69 -9.04 -5.65
N SER A 16 10.98 -7.93 -5.36
CA SER A 16 9.80 -7.51 -6.13
C SER A 16 10.18 -7.04 -7.53
N PHE A 17 9.35 -7.37 -8.54
CA PHE A 17 9.49 -6.93 -9.93
C PHE A 17 8.31 -6.07 -10.41
N VAL A 18 7.35 -5.81 -9.52
CA VAL A 18 6.10 -5.12 -9.85
C VAL A 18 5.98 -3.72 -9.21
N ASP A 19 6.95 -3.34 -8.39
CA ASP A 19 6.91 -2.09 -7.64
C ASP A 19 7.95 -1.08 -8.15
N GLY A 20 8.10 -0.96 -9.47
CA GLY A 20 9.02 -0.03 -10.14
C GLY A 20 9.93 -0.74 -11.15
N TRP A 21 11.08 -0.12 -11.44
CA TRP A 21 12.08 -0.67 -12.36
C TRP A 21 12.99 -1.69 -11.65
N GLY A 22 13.40 -2.73 -12.38
CA GLY A 22 14.38 -3.72 -11.92
C GLY A 22 13.91 -4.55 -10.73
N THR A 23 14.86 -5.20 -10.06
CA THR A 23 14.62 -5.95 -8.82
C THR A 23 14.61 -5.01 -7.63
N ARG A 24 13.60 -5.12 -6.77
CA ARG A 24 13.43 -4.15 -5.67
C ARG A 24 13.13 -4.83 -4.34
N THR A 25 13.54 -4.19 -3.27
CA THR A 25 13.00 -4.47 -1.95
C THR A 25 11.89 -3.48 -1.66
N THR A 26 10.66 -3.97 -1.47
CA THR A 26 9.49 -3.13 -1.21
C THR A 26 9.18 -3.13 0.28
N VAL A 27 9.16 -1.94 0.87
CA VAL A 27 8.86 -1.70 2.29
C VAL A 27 7.45 -1.14 2.40
N PHE A 28 6.60 -1.80 3.18
CA PHE A 28 5.20 -1.43 3.35
C PHE A 28 4.94 -0.84 4.73
N LEU A 29 4.78 0.49 4.81
CA LEU A 29 4.45 1.21 6.04
C LEU A 29 2.97 1.06 6.39
N LYS A 30 2.65 1.07 7.68
CA LYS A 30 1.28 1.23 8.18
C LYS A 30 0.90 2.72 8.21
N GLY A 31 -0.40 2.96 8.24
CA GLY A 31 -0.98 4.30 8.20
C GLY A 31 -1.36 4.71 6.78
N CYS A 32 -2.63 4.98 6.56
CA CYS A 32 -3.15 5.50 5.30
C CYS A 32 -4.26 6.52 5.60
N PRO A 33 -4.25 7.69 4.96
CA PRO A 33 -5.32 8.67 5.11
C PRO A 33 -6.58 8.25 4.33
N LEU A 34 -6.46 7.25 3.43
CA LEU A 34 -7.55 6.70 2.64
C LEU A 34 -8.11 5.42 3.26
N CYS A 35 -9.39 5.17 3.01
CA CYS A 35 -10.09 3.93 3.36
C CYS A 35 -10.78 3.31 2.14
N CYS A 36 -10.02 3.13 1.05
CA CYS A 36 -10.52 2.61 -0.21
C CYS A 36 -11.31 1.31 0.00
N VAL A 37 -12.53 1.23 -0.54
CA VAL A 37 -13.38 0.04 -0.40
C VAL A 37 -12.81 -1.21 -1.07
N TRP A 38 -11.85 -1.03 -1.99
CA TRP A 38 -11.12 -2.10 -2.68
C TRP A 38 -9.69 -2.30 -2.19
N CYS A 39 -9.33 -1.75 -1.03
CA CYS A 39 -7.94 -1.83 -0.54
C CYS A 39 -7.45 -3.28 -0.50
N CYS A 40 -6.31 -3.58 -1.12
CA CYS A 40 -5.71 -4.91 -1.07
C CYS A 40 -4.79 -5.11 0.15
N ASN A 41 -4.48 -4.02 0.86
CA ASN A 41 -3.64 -4.02 2.05
C ASN A 41 -4.37 -3.37 3.25
N PRO A 42 -5.50 -3.95 3.73
CA PRO A 42 -6.27 -3.36 4.84
C PRO A 42 -5.47 -3.28 6.15
N GLU A 43 -4.41 -4.09 6.30
CA GLU A 43 -3.45 -4.05 7.39
C GLU A 43 -2.57 -2.79 7.38
N GLY A 44 -2.48 -2.11 6.24
CA GLY A 44 -1.79 -0.84 6.10
C GLY A 44 -2.61 0.38 6.54
N GLN A 45 -3.90 0.25 6.84
CA GLN A 45 -4.77 1.41 7.11
C GLN A 45 -4.51 2.04 8.48
N LYS A 46 -4.45 1.25 9.57
CA LYS A 46 -4.14 1.77 10.90
C LYS A 46 -2.66 2.15 11.04
N THR A 47 -2.38 3.08 11.93
CA THR A 47 -1.03 3.58 12.25
C THR A 47 -0.28 2.77 13.30
N THR A 48 -0.94 1.80 13.91
CA THR A 48 -0.40 0.97 15.00
C THR A 48 -0.40 -0.50 14.59
N PRO A 49 0.44 -1.34 15.19
CA PRO A 49 0.35 -2.79 15.04
C PRO A 49 -1.05 -3.31 15.36
N GLU A 50 -1.52 -4.29 14.59
CA GLU A 50 -2.85 -4.91 14.75
C GLU A 50 -2.71 -6.42 14.91
N LEU A 51 -3.50 -7.01 15.80
CA LEU A 51 -3.57 -8.47 15.96
C LEU A 51 -4.06 -9.12 14.66
N LYS A 52 -3.26 -10.03 14.12
CA LYS A 52 -3.60 -10.91 13.00
C LYS A 52 -4.09 -12.25 13.55
N PHE A 53 -5.23 -12.74 13.09
CA PHE A 53 -5.74 -14.05 13.45
C PHE A 53 -6.03 -14.89 12.22
N THR A 54 -5.31 -15.98 12.04
CA THR A 54 -5.52 -16.96 10.96
C THR A 54 -6.27 -18.17 11.52
N GLN A 55 -7.57 -18.19 11.29
CA GLN A 55 -8.44 -19.23 11.85
C GLN A 55 -8.05 -20.64 11.41
N ALA A 56 -7.57 -20.80 10.18
CA ALA A 56 -7.15 -22.10 9.63
C ALA A 56 -5.99 -22.73 10.40
N ASP A 57 -5.15 -21.91 11.05
CA ASP A 57 -3.98 -22.37 11.84
C ASP A 57 -4.33 -22.60 13.32
N CYS A 58 -5.59 -22.33 13.71
CA CYS A 58 -6.04 -22.47 15.10
C CYS A 58 -6.35 -23.93 15.44
N ILE A 59 -5.66 -24.48 16.44
CA ILE A 59 -5.89 -25.85 16.95
C ILE A 59 -6.90 -25.91 18.11
N GLY A 60 -7.54 -24.80 18.46
CA GLY A 60 -8.58 -24.76 19.49
C GLY A 60 -8.13 -25.02 20.92
N CYS A 61 -6.87 -24.74 21.24
CA CYS A 61 -6.32 -25.06 22.59
C CYS A 61 -6.80 -24.10 23.71
N GLY A 62 -7.44 -22.96 23.38
CA GLY A 62 -8.02 -22.01 24.34
C GLY A 62 -7.01 -21.15 25.13
N LYS A 63 -5.69 -21.35 25.00
CA LYS A 63 -4.67 -20.63 25.79
C LYS A 63 -4.75 -19.10 25.62
N CYS A 64 -5.01 -18.62 24.40
CA CYS A 64 -5.11 -17.18 24.12
C CYS A 64 -6.29 -16.52 24.85
N ALA A 65 -7.40 -17.23 25.04
CA ALA A 65 -8.55 -16.72 25.80
C ALA A 65 -8.21 -16.53 27.28
N SER A 66 -7.43 -17.45 27.88
CA SER A 66 -7.06 -17.40 29.31
C SER A 66 -6.08 -16.27 29.64
N VAL A 67 -5.31 -15.77 28.67
CA VAL A 67 -4.31 -14.70 28.88
C VAL A 67 -4.79 -13.32 28.39
N CYS A 68 -5.95 -13.23 27.75
CA CYS A 68 -6.44 -11.97 27.20
C CYS A 68 -6.91 -11.02 28.32
N PRO A 69 -6.23 -9.89 28.58
CA PRO A 69 -6.59 -9.00 29.70
C PRO A 69 -7.91 -8.26 29.46
N GLN A 70 -8.34 -8.16 28.18
CA GLN A 70 -9.60 -7.50 27.81
C GLN A 70 -10.78 -8.49 27.69
N GLY A 71 -10.54 -9.81 27.80
CA GLY A 71 -11.58 -10.80 27.52
C GLY A 71 -12.06 -10.79 26.07
N ALA A 72 -11.27 -10.22 25.15
CA ALA A 72 -11.63 -10.06 23.74
C ALA A 72 -11.51 -11.35 22.93
N ILE A 73 -10.88 -12.40 23.48
CA ILE A 73 -10.77 -13.69 22.81
C ILE A 73 -11.73 -14.67 23.48
N GLN A 74 -12.73 -15.10 22.73
CA GLN A 74 -13.68 -16.13 23.13
C GLN A 74 -13.21 -17.48 22.61
N TRP A 75 -13.57 -18.55 23.32
CA TRP A 75 -13.25 -19.94 22.96
C TRP A 75 -14.49 -20.82 23.19
N ASP A 76 -14.89 -21.55 22.17
CA ASP A 76 -16.09 -22.41 22.19
C ASP A 76 -15.78 -23.89 22.45
N GLY A 77 -14.55 -24.23 22.83
CA GLY A 77 -14.07 -25.59 23.02
C GLY A 77 -13.43 -26.22 21.76
N LYS A 78 -13.51 -25.53 20.60
CA LYS A 78 -12.95 -26.00 19.32
C LYS A 78 -12.08 -24.93 18.63
N LEU A 79 -12.54 -23.69 18.62
CA LEU A 79 -11.87 -22.59 17.96
C LEU A 79 -11.85 -21.34 18.85
N ALA A 80 -10.89 -20.48 18.62
CA ALA A 80 -10.86 -19.15 19.19
C ALA A 80 -11.55 -18.15 18.25
N PHE A 81 -12.15 -17.12 18.83
CA PHE A 81 -12.77 -15.99 18.12
C PHE A 81 -12.29 -14.69 18.74
N VAL A 82 -11.91 -13.72 17.91
CA VAL A 82 -11.47 -12.41 18.38
C VAL A 82 -12.61 -11.40 18.22
N ASP A 83 -13.13 -10.90 19.33
CA ASP A 83 -14.06 -9.79 19.32
C ASP A 83 -13.28 -8.48 19.08
N ARG A 84 -13.36 -7.99 17.87
CA ARG A 84 -12.66 -6.78 17.42
C ARG A 84 -13.23 -5.49 18.01
N THR A 85 -14.38 -5.52 18.64
CA THR A 85 -14.96 -4.36 19.33
C THR A 85 -14.35 -4.14 20.72
N ILE A 86 -13.82 -5.20 21.31
CA ILE A 86 -13.20 -5.20 22.65
C ILE A 86 -11.67 -5.24 22.56
N CYS A 87 -11.13 -5.90 21.51
CA CYS A 87 -9.68 -6.03 21.32
C CYS A 87 -9.02 -4.66 21.11
N ASN A 88 -8.05 -4.34 21.95
CA ASN A 88 -7.26 -3.10 21.89
C ASN A 88 -5.86 -3.30 21.27
N ASP A 89 -5.64 -4.45 20.61
CA ASP A 89 -4.37 -4.81 19.97
C ASP A 89 -3.16 -4.81 20.95
N CYS A 90 -3.36 -5.17 22.23
CA CYS A 90 -2.27 -5.24 23.24
C CYS A 90 -1.28 -6.37 23.00
N LEU A 91 -1.60 -7.32 22.13
CA LEU A 91 -0.77 -8.43 21.65
C LEU A 91 -0.35 -9.46 22.72
N ALA A 92 -0.88 -9.40 23.95
CA ALA A 92 -0.54 -10.33 25.04
C ALA A 92 -0.84 -11.80 24.72
N CYS A 93 -1.69 -12.06 23.72
CA CYS A 93 -2.08 -13.42 23.31
C CYS A 93 -1.09 -14.07 22.32
N LEU A 94 -0.12 -13.35 21.77
CA LEU A 94 0.82 -13.89 20.78
C LEU A 94 1.66 -15.02 21.37
N ASP A 95 2.32 -14.78 22.49
CA ASP A 95 3.21 -15.75 23.14
C ASP A 95 2.48 -17.00 23.64
N ALA A 96 1.15 -16.93 23.82
CA ALA A 96 0.34 -18.05 24.24
C ALA A 96 -0.06 -18.98 23.09
N CYS A 97 0.09 -18.53 21.81
CA CYS A 97 -0.34 -19.31 20.65
C CYS A 97 0.76 -20.26 20.15
N PRO A 98 0.60 -21.59 20.31
CA PRO A 98 1.66 -22.53 19.93
C PRO A 98 1.78 -22.77 18.41
N THR A 99 0.79 -22.33 17.62
CA THR A 99 0.74 -22.55 16.17
C THR A 99 0.94 -21.28 15.36
N ASN A 100 1.17 -20.12 16.02
CA ASN A 100 1.21 -18.80 15.40
C ASN A 100 -0.08 -18.42 14.63
N ALA A 101 -1.23 -19.05 14.98
CA ALA A 101 -2.53 -18.64 14.47
C ALA A 101 -2.85 -17.18 14.85
N LEU A 102 -2.27 -16.71 15.96
CA LEU A 102 -2.22 -15.31 16.35
C LEU A 102 -0.83 -14.75 16.03
N ASP A 103 -0.79 -13.67 15.31
CA ASP A 103 0.40 -12.98 14.84
C ASP A 103 0.12 -11.46 14.83
N VAL A 104 1.02 -10.64 14.33
CA VAL A 104 0.87 -9.18 14.30
C VAL A 104 1.09 -8.62 12.90
N PHE A 105 0.23 -7.71 12.48
CA PHE A 105 0.50 -6.85 11.34
C PHE A 105 1.17 -5.57 11.82
N GLY A 106 2.47 -5.46 11.55
CA GLY A 106 3.27 -4.28 11.80
C GLY A 106 4.20 -4.38 13.01
N MET A 107 5.44 -3.96 12.79
CA MET A 107 6.48 -3.80 13.80
C MET A 107 7.14 -2.43 13.59
N TYR A 108 7.59 -1.80 14.67
CA TYR A 108 8.29 -0.52 14.59
C TYR A 108 9.76 -0.72 14.24
N TYR A 109 10.20 -0.04 13.19
CA TYR A 109 11.60 0.04 12.76
C TYR A 109 12.09 1.48 12.84
N SER A 110 13.32 1.68 13.28
CA SER A 110 14.06 2.91 13.04
C SER A 110 14.57 2.93 11.58
N VAL A 111 14.99 4.11 11.10
CA VAL A 111 15.59 4.25 9.77
C VAL A 111 16.82 3.34 9.63
N ASP A 112 17.67 3.28 10.66
CA ASP A 112 18.89 2.45 10.62
C ASP A 112 18.58 0.95 10.65
N GLU A 113 17.59 0.51 11.45
CA GLU A 113 17.17 -0.90 11.46
C GLU A 113 16.65 -1.32 10.08
N LEU A 114 15.80 -0.49 9.47
CA LEU A 114 15.27 -0.76 8.14
C LEU A 114 16.35 -0.73 7.07
N PHE A 115 17.25 0.27 7.12
CA PHE A 115 18.32 0.40 6.13
C PHE A 115 19.23 -0.82 6.09
N ARG A 116 19.60 -1.37 7.26
CA ARG A 116 20.42 -2.60 7.32
C ARG A 116 19.77 -3.79 6.64
N LEU A 117 18.45 -3.94 6.73
CA LEU A 117 17.72 -5.01 6.06
C LEU A 117 17.77 -4.85 4.53
N VAL A 118 17.61 -3.61 4.07
CA VAL A 118 17.60 -3.29 2.64
C VAL A 118 19.00 -3.34 2.02
N GLU A 119 20.01 -2.87 2.76
CA GLU A 119 21.41 -2.89 2.32
C GLU A 119 21.89 -4.31 2.00
N CYS A 120 21.37 -5.33 2.71
CA CYS A 120 21.70 -6.74 2.42
C CYS A 120 21.25 -7.20 1.02
N ASP A 121 20.29 -6.49 0.41
CA ASP A 121 19.77 -6.84 -0.91
C ASP A 121 20.45 -6.05 -2.04
N GLN A 122 21.39 -5.16 -1.74
CA GLN A 122 21.98 -4.21 -2.70
C GLN A 122 22.59 -4.91 -3.93
N ASP A 123 23.24 -6.05 -3.73
CA ASP A 123 23.86 -6.82 -4.82
C ASP A 123 22.84 -7.39 -5.82
N TYR A 124 21.55 -7.51 -5.41
CA TYR A 124 20.47 -8.03 -6.26
C TYR A 124 19.71 -6.93 -7.03
N PHE A 125 19.94 -5.65 -6.72
CA PHE A 125 19.23 -4.56 -7.38
C PHE A 125 19.66 -4.34 -8.83
N GLY A 126 20.91 -4.72 -9.18
CA GLY A 126 21.48 -4.45 -10.50
C GLY A 126 21.48 -2.95 -10.84
N ASP A 127 21.46 -2.61 -12.13
CA ASP A 127 21.58 -1.22 -12.58
C ASP A 127 20.31 -0.38 -12.43
N ASN A 128 19.12 -1.03 -12.39
CA ASN A 128 17.82 -0.33 -12.43
C ASN A 128 16.92 -0.61 -11.22
N GLY A 129 17.34 -1.50 -10.33
CA GLY A 129 16.58 -1.84 -9.14
C GLY A 129 16.88 -0.94 -7.96
N GLY A 130 16.36 -1.29 -6.79
CA GLY A 130 16.55 -0.52 -5.56
C GLY A 130 15.47 -0.76 -4.54
N VAL A 131 15.06 0.28 -3.83
CA VAL A 131 14.04 0.23 -2.79
C VAL A 131 12.77 0.92 -3.23
N THR A 132 11.62 0.32 -2.93
CA THR A 132 10.31 0.96 -3.03
C THR A 132 9.73 1.14 -1.64
N ILE A 133 9.28 2.34 -1.34
CA ILE A 133 8.65 2.70 -0.07
C ILE A 133 7.17 2.94 -0.36
N GLY A 134 6.33 2.10 0.21
CA GLY A 134 4.88 2.15 -0.02
C GLY A 134 4.11 1.67 1.21
N GLY A 135 2.99 0.96 1.00
CA GLY A 135 2.24 0.32 2.07
C GLY A 135 0.82 0.79 2.21
N GLY A 136 0.46 1.43 3.33
CA GLY A 136 -0.75 2.24 3.45
C GLY A 136 -0.55 3.52 2.64
N GLU A 137 0.17 4.46 3.21
CA GLU A 137 0.70 5.65 2.53
C GLU A 137 2.08 5.96 3.12
N ALA A 138 3.11 5.90 2.32
CA ALA A 138 4.49 6.09 2.79
C ALA A 138 4.70 7.47 3.43
N THR A 139 4.04 8.51 2.90
CA THR A 139 4.15 9.89 3.41
C THR A 139 3.29 10.14 4.66
N PHE A 140 2.64 9.12 5.22
CA PHE A 140 1.95 9.22 6.51
C PHE A 140 2.96 9.43 7.67
N PHE A 141 4.16 8.89 7.53
CA PHE A 141 5.32 9.14 8.40
C PHE A 141 6.39 9.95 7.63
N PRO A 142 6.13 11.23 7.32
CA PRO A 142 6.87 11.95 6.30
C PRO A 142 8.35 12.15 6.65
N ASP A 143 8.66 12.48 7.92
CA ASP A 143 10.05 12.65 8.35
C ASP A 143 10.85 11.33 8.28
N PHE A 144 10.21 10.19 8.63
CA PHE A 144 10.82 8.88 8.54
C PHE A 144 11.10 8.50 7.08
N THR A 145 10.11 8.70 6.20
CA THR A 145 10.21 8.37 4.78
C THR A 145 11.27 9.22 4.09
N LEU A 146 11.30 10.51 4.36
CA LEU A 146 12.31 11.42 3.81
C LEU A 146 13.73 11.04 4.26
N GLU A 147 13.93 10.77 5.56
CA GLU A 147 15.24 10.36 6.08
C GLU A 147 15.67 9.01 5.51
N PHE A 148 14.75 8.06 5.35
CA PHE A 148 15.05 6.77 4.74
C PHE A 148 15.43 6.90 3.26
N ILE A 149 14.75 7.76 2.49
CA ILE A 149 15.13 8.10 1.11
C ILE A 149 16.56 8.64 1.08
N HIS A 150 16.87 9.64 1.92
CA HIS A 150 18.21 10.23 1.99
C HIS A 150 19.28 9.18 2.34
N ARG A 151 18.98 8.29 3.29
CA ARG A 151 19.89 7.22 3.70
C ARG A 151 20.20 6.23 2.57
N CYS A 152 19.16 5.85 1.79
CA CYS A 152 19.33 5.00 0.62
C CYS A 152 20.16 5.70 -0.47
N GLN A 153 19.86 6.96 -0.77
CA GLN A 153 20.58 7.74 -1.79
C GLN A 153 22.05 7.94 -1.43
N GLN A 154 22.39 8.15 -0.13
CA GLN A 154 23.77 8.22 0.34
C GLN A 154 24.55 6.92 0.09
N ALA A 155 23.87 5.79 0.05
CA ALA A 155 24.40 4.47 -0.28
C ALA A 155 24.28 4.13 -1.78
N TYR A 156 23.91 5.10 -2.63
CA TYR A 156 23.69 4.92 -4.07
C TYR A 156 22.61 3.88 -4.41
N ILE A 157 21.63 3.70 -3.52
CA ILE A 157 20.47 2.84 -3.75
C ILE A 157 19.36 3.70 -4.34
N HIS A 158 18.87 3.32 -5.53
CA HIS A 158 17.77 3.99 -6.20
C HIS A 158 16.46 3.82 -5.40
N THR A 159 15.74 4.93 -5.21
CA THR A 159 14.52 5.00 -4.40
C THR A 159 13.28 5.19 -5.26
N ALA A 160 12.23 4.43 -4.98
CA ALA A 160 10.89 4.64 -5.51
C ALA A 160 9.91 4.91 -4.36
N LEU A 161 9.00 5.86 -4.55
CA LEU A 161 7.92 6.16 -3.63
C LEU A 161 6.60 5.70 -4.24
N ASP A 162 5.91 4.74 -3.60
CA ASP A 162 4.56 4.31 -3.97
C ASP A 162 3.54 5.05 -3.09
N THR A 163 2.75 5.93 -3.70
CA THR A 163 1.90 6.88 -2.97
C THR A 163 0.52 7.05 -3.59
N CYS A 164 -0.49 7.22 -2.73
CA CYS A 164 -1.81 7.68 -3.14
C CYS A 164 -1.86 9.19 -3.43
N GLY A 165 -0.78 9.93 -3.16
CA GLY A 165 -0.66 11.36 -3.43
C GLY A 165 -1.42 12.29 -2.48
N TYR A 166 -2.12 11.79 -1.48
CA TYR A 166 -2.80 12.63 -0.49
C TYR A 166 -1.81 13.12 0.57
N ILE A 167 -0.91 14.02 0.14
CA ILE A 167 0.20 14.54 0.92
C ILE A 167 -0.12 15.97 1.37
N LEU A 168 -0.08 16.22 2.67
CA LEU A 168 -0.47 17.49 3.30
C LEU A 168 0.68 18.19 4.04
N THR A 169 1.86 17.57 4.12
CA THR A 169 3.01 18.08 4.88
C THR A 169 4.16 18.46 3.96
N ASP A 170 4.96 19.44 4.36
CA ASP A 170 6.14 19.85 3.59
C ASP A 170 7.17 18.72 3.49
N ALA A 171 7.41 17.97 4.57
CA ALA A 171 8.32 16.82 4.54
C ALA A 171 7.82 15.70 3.62
N GLY A 172 6.50 15.48 3.53
CA GLY A 172 5.91 14.55 2.57
C GLY A 172 6.06 15.01 1.12
N LEU A 173 5.87 16.31 0.85
CA LEU A 173 6.13 16.89 -0.47
C LEU A 173 7.61 16.83 -0.83
N GLU A 174 8.51 17.01 0.14
CA GLU A 174 9.94 16.84 -0.07
C GLU A 174 10.29 15.38 -0.39
N ALA A 175 9.72 14.40 0.33
CA ALA A 175 9.88 12.98 0.00
C ALA A 175 9.39 12.67 -1.42
N LEU A 176 8.23 13.22 -1.83
CA LEU A 176 7.71 13.12 -3.19
C LEU A 176 8.68 13.71 -4.22
N ALA A 177 9.35 14.82 -3.89
CA ALA A 177 10.30 15.50 -4.77
C ALA A 177 11.65 14.76 -4.84
N GLN A 178 12.15 14.22 -3.74
CA GLN A 178 13.47 13.61 -3.63
C GLN A 178 13.53 12.20 -4.21
N ALA A 179 12.48 11.38 -4.10
CA ALA A 179 12.46 10.03 -4.66
C ALA A 179 12.86 10.04 -6.16
N ASP A 180 13.69 9.06 -6.57
CA ASP A 180 14.16 8.95 -7.96
C ASP A 180 13.01 8.60 -8.91
N LEU A 181 12.13 7.69 -8.48
CA LEU A 181 10.91 7.28 -9.17
C LEU A 181 9.70 7.46 -8.26
N VAL A 182 8.54 7.76 -8.84
CA VAL A 182 7.27 7.74 -8.10
C VAL A 182 6.29 6.81 -8.80
N LEU A 183 5.73 5.86 -8.06
CA LEU A 183 4.53 5.12 -8.43
C LEU A 183 3.34 5.88 -7.84
N TYR A 184 2.50 6.44 -8.70
CA TYR A 184 1.46 7.36 -8.28
C TYR A 184 0.07 6.82 -8.59
N ASP A 185 -0.71 6.59 -7.55
CA ASP A 185 -2.07 6.07 -7.68
C ASP A 185 -3.08 7.16 -8.10
N ILE A 186 -3.79 6.95 -9.19
CA ILE A 186 -5.00 7.72 -9.56
C ILE A 186 -6.22 6.81 -9.43
N LYS A 187 -7.13 7.17 -8.52
CA LYS A 187 -8.27 6.33 -8.14
C LYS A 187 -9.63 6.86 -8.66
N GLY A 188 -9.60 7.92 -9.46
CA GLY A 188 -10.77 8.52 -10.10
C GLY A 188 -10.65 10.03 -10.24
N MET A 189 -11.35 10.59 -11.25
CA MET A 189 -11.33 12.02 -11.60
C MET A 189 -12.47 12.81 -10.94
N ASP A 190 -13.63 12.19 -10.74
CA ASP A 190 -14.76 12.79 -10.00
C ASP A 190 -14.44 12.81 -8.51
N SER A 191 -14.40 14.01 -7.91
CA SER A 191 -14.01 14.21 -6.51
C SER A 191 -15.02 13.65 -5.51
N ASP A 192 -16.32 13.73 -5.82
CA ASP A 192 -17.36 13.23 -4.93
C ASP A 192 -17.42 11.70 -4.94
N ALA A 193 -17.24 11.07 -6.10
CA ALA A 193 -17.08 9.63 -6.22
C ALA A 193 -15.78 9.18 -5.51
N HIS A 194 -14.66 9.88 -5.70
CA HIS A 194 -13.41 9.59 -5.03
C HIS A 194 -13.58 9.64 -3.51
N ARG A 195 -14.18 10.71 -2.96
CA ARG A 195 -14.47 10.83 -1.52
C ARG A 195 -15.35 9.71 -1.01
N ARG A 196 -16.38 9.33 -1.77
CA ARG A 196 -17.30 8.24 -1.39
C ARG A 196 -16.62 6.90 -1.25
N TYR A 197 -15.65 6.59 -2.11
CA TYR A 197 -15.02 5.27 -2.19
C TYR A 197 -13.67 5.19 -1.50
N THR A 198 -13.01 6.32 -1.25
CA THR A 198 -11.67 6.36 -0.63
C THR A 198 -11.62 7.12 0.68
N GLY A 199 -12.69 7.85 1.03
CA GLY A 199 -12.77 8.67 2.24
C GLY A 199 -12.28 10.11 2.08
N VAL A 200 -11.54 10.44 1.00
CA VAL A 200 -10.98 11.79 0.78
C VAL A 200 -11.26 12.30 -0.63
N PRO A 201 -11.32 13.63 -0.84
CA PRO A 201 -11.42 14.22 -2.19
C PRO A 201 -10.08 14.11 -2.93
N ASN A 202 -10.08 14.31 -4.27
CA ASN A 202 -8.89 14.09 -5.11
C ASN A 202 -8.12 15.36 -5.51
N GLU A 203 -8.55 16.57 -5.12
CA GLU A 203 -7.93 17.82 -5.54
C GLU A 203 -6.46 17.91 -5.12
N VAL A 204 -6.17 17.54 -3.87
CA VAL A 204 -4.80 17.51 -3.34
C VAL A 204 -3.94 16.48 -4.09
N ILE A 205 -4.51 15.31 -4.37
CA ILE A 205 -3.84 14.25 -5.11
C ILE A 205 -3.44 14.74 -6.50
N ARG A 206 -4.38 15.34 -7.24
CA ARG A 206 -4.11 15.88 -8.58
C ARG A 206 -3.09 17.04 -8.54
N LYS A 207 -3.20 17.92 -7.54
CA LYS A 207 -2.24 19.02 -7.34
C LYS A 207 -0.81 18.50 -7.11
N ASN A 208 -0.67 17.50 -6.26
CA ASN A 208 0.63 16.91 -5.92
C ASN A 208 1.23 16.14 -7.10
N LEU A 209 0.39 15.51 -7.95
CA LEU A 209 0.86 14.90 -9.19
C LEU A 209 1.40 15.96 -10.18
N LEU A 210 0.68 17.07 -10.35
CA LEU A 210 1.15 18.19 -11.18
C LEU A 210 2.45 18.80 -10.63
N TYR A 211 2.60 18.89 -9.31
CA TYR A 211 3.85 19.31 -8.67
C TYR A 211 5.00 18.36 -9.03
N ARG A 212 4.80 17.03 -8.88
CA ARG A 212 5.83 16.04 -9.25
C ARG A 212 6.18 16.12 -10.75
N ASP A 213 5.19 16.25 -11.62
CA ASP A 213 5.40 16.39 -13.07
C ASP A 213 6.22 17.63 -13.41
N SER A 214 6.02 18.76 -12.69
CA SER A 214 6.77 20.01 -12.89
C SER A 214 8.27 19.88 -12.55
N LEU A 215 8.66 18.88 -11.78
CA LEU A 215 10.06 18.58 -11.45
C LEU A 215 10.77 17.78 -12.55
N HIS A 216 10.05 17.36 -13.59
CA HIS A 216 10.57 16.54 -14.70
C HIS A 216 11.24 15.23 -14.25
N LYS A 217 10.77 14.64 -13.15
CA LYS A 217 11.23 13.36 -12.62
C LYS A 217 10.24 12.25 -12.95
N ASP A 218 10.74 11.06 -13.16
CA ASP A 218 9.98 9.89 -13.64
C ASP A 218 8.78 9.53 -12.75
N ILE A 219 7.65 9.23 -13.41
CA ILE A 219 6.40 8.83 -12.81
C ILE A 219 5.88 7.57 -13.51
N ILE A 220 5.51 6.56 -12.73
CA ILE A 220 4.63 5.47 -13.16
C ILE A 220 3.26 5.74 -12.54
N ILE A 221 2.24 5.82 -13.35
CA ILE A 221 0.85 5.94 -12.87
C ILE A 221 0.30 4.55 -12.61
N ARG A 222 -0.38 4.38 -11.48
CA ARG A 222 -1.09 3.16 -11.11
C ARG A 222 -2.59 3.43 -11.07
N LEU A 223 -3.35 2.65 -11.86
CA LEU A 223 -4.79 2.82 -12.04
C LEU A 223 -5.55 1.58 -11.54
N PRO A 224 -6.01 1.55 -10.29
CA PRO A 224 -6.92 0.49 -9.83
C PRO A 224 -8.25 0.59 -10.59
N ILE A 225 -8.56 -0.42 -11.41
CA ILE A 225 -9.81 -0.48 -12.17
C ILE A 225 -10.73 -1.51 -11.54
N ILE A 226 -11.78 -1.01 -10.90
CA ILE A 226 -12.72 -1.80 -10.10
C ILE A 226 -14.12 -1.69 -10.69
N PRO A 227 -14.74 -2.80 -11.16
CA PRO A 227 -16.07 -2.78 -11.74
C PRO A 227 -17.12 -2.13 -10.84
N GLY A 228 -17.82 -1.14 -11.40
CA GLY A 228 -18.85 -0.38 -10.70
C GLY A 228 -18.35 0.75 -9.79
N TYR A 229 -17.01 0.95 -9.70
CA TYR A 229 -16.42 1.99 -8.87
C TYR A 229 -15.55 2.96 -9.68
N THR A 230 -14.55 2.47 -10.40
CA THR A 230 -13.58 3.30 -11.13
C THR A 230 -13.62 3.09 -12.63
N ASP A 231 -14.40 2.15 -13.14
CA ASP A 231 -14.43 1.68 -14.54
C ASP A 231 -15.45 2.39 -15.43
N SER A 232 -16.12 3.47 -14.95
CA SER A 232 -17.04 4.21 -15.83
C SER A 232 -16.28 4.80 -17.02
N GLN A 233 -16.89 4.77 -18.20
CA GLN A 233 -16.28 5.29 -19.43
C GLN A 233 -15.85 6.74 -19.30
N SER A 234 -16.68 7.59 -18.64
CA SER A 234 -16.32 8.99 -18.39
C SER A 234 -15.04 9.10 -17.55
N ASN A 235 -14.97 8.36 -16.44
CA ASN A 235 -13.78 8.37 -15.58
C ASN A 235 -12.51 7.92 -16.32
N LEU A 236 -12.60 6.86 -17.12
CA LEU A 236 -11.45 6.34 -17.88
C LEU A 236 -10.96 7.36 -18.93
N LEU A 237 -11.88 7.98 -19.67
CA LEU A 237 -11.54 8.96 -20.69
C LEU A 237 -10.96 10.24 -20.08
N GLU A 238 -11.57 10.77 -19.01
CA GLU A 238 -11.06 11.94 -18.29
C GLU A 238 -9.67 11.68 -17.68
N THR A 239 -9.48 10.49 -17.12
CA THR A 239 -8.18 10.06 -16.60
C THR A 239 -7.15 10.00 -17.72
N ALA A 240 -7.48 9.39 -18.87
CA ALA A 240 -6.56 9.29 -20.00
C ALA A 240 -6.18 10.67 -20.57
N ASP A 241 -7.14 11.58 -20.68
CA ASP A 241 -6.89 12.95 -21.14
C ASP A 241 -6.01 13.74 -20.14
N PHE A 242 -6.26 13.59 -18.84
CA PHE A 242 -5.44 14.21 -17.81
C PHE A 242 -4.00 13.68 -17.84
N LEU A 243 -3.81 12.37 -17.91
CA LEU A 243 -2.48 11.76 -17.93
C LEU A 243 -1.70 12.10 -19.20
N ALA A 244 -2.36 12.19 -20.36
CA ALA A 244 -1.74 12.59 -21.63
C ALA A 244 -1.23 14.06 -21.62
N SER A 245 -1.72 14.90 -20.70
CA SER A 245 -1.24 16.27 -20.53
C SER A 245 0.07 16.37 -19.73
N LEU A 246 0.47 15.31 -19.02
CA LEU A 246 1.66 15.25 -18.19
C LEU A 246 2.90 14.91 -19.04
N LYS A 247 4.07 15.39 -18.62
CA LYS A 247 5.33 15.24 -19.37
C LYS A 247 6.25 14.15 -18.82
N SER A 248 6.11 13.83 -17.56
CA SER A 248 7.04 12.94 -16.83
C SER A 248 6.49 11.52 -16.65
N VAL A 249 5.29 11.23 -17.14
CA VAL A 249 4.69 9.90 -17.10
C VAL A 249 5.43 8.99 -18.09
N ARG A 250 6.08 7.95 -17.55
CA ARG A 250 6.84 6.95 -18.33
C ARG A 250 6.01 5.73 -18.66
N ARG A 251 5.11 5.37 -17.76
CA ARG A 251 4.24 4.20 -17.89
C ARG A 251 2.94 4.39 -17.12
N VAL A 252 1.89 3.77 -17.60
CA VAL A 252 0.60 3.65 -16.92
C VAL A 252 0.33 2.17 -16.67
N ASP A 253 0.26 1.79 -15.39
CA ASP A 253 -0.06 0.44 -14.96
C ASP A 253 -1.58 0.37 -14.70
N VAL A 254 -2.31 -0.27 -15.61
CA VAL A 254 -3.72 -0.60 -15.42
C VAL A 254 -3.80 -1.81 -14.50
N LEU A 255 -4.39 -1.64 -13.32
CA LEU A 255 -4.48 -2.66 -12.28
C LEU A 255 -5.92 -3.19 -12.17
N PRO A 256 -6.28 -4.23 -12.92
CA PRO A 256 -7.61 -4.85 -12.80
C PRO A 256 -7.82 -5.40 -11.40
N VAL A 257 -9.08 -5.39 -10.95
CA VAL A 257 -9.44 -5.90 -9.63
C VAL A 257 -9.01 -7.37 -9.46
N HIS A 258 -8.45 -7.67 -8.29
CA HIS A 258 -8.11 -9.02 -7.86
C HIS A 258 -8.58 -9.28 -6.42
N LYS A 259 -8.59 -10.53 -5.97
CA LYS A 259 -9.09 -10.92 -4.65
C LYS A 259 -8.00 -11.29 -3.63
N TYR A 260 -6.74 -10.90 -3.88
CA TYR A 260 -5.60 -11.25 -3.01
C TYR A 260 -5.72 -10.68 -1.58
N GLY A 261 -6.48 -9.59 -1.39
CA GLY A 261 -6.72 -9.02 -0.08
C GLY A 261 -7.70 -9.80 0.81
N ALA A 262 -8.53 -10.72 0.27
CA ALA A 262 -9.65 -11.33 0.99
C ALA A 262 -9.23 -11.98 2.33
N LEU A 263 -8.15 -12.77 2.33
CA LEU A 263 -7.62 -13.41 3.55
C LEU A 263 -7.20 -12.38 4.59
N LYS A 264 -6.63 -11.25 4.20
CA LYS A 264 -6.17 -10.19 5.12
C LYS A 264 -7.36 -9.53 5.84
N TYR A 265 -8.49 -9.34 5.12
CA TYR A 265 -9.73 -8.87 5.73
C TYR A 265 -10.27 -9.86 6.76
N GLU A 266 -10.27 -11.16 6.45
CA GLU A 266 -10.64 -12.22 7.39
C GLU A 266 -9.73 -12.19 8.63
N GLN A 267 -8.43 -12.15 8.44
CA GLN A 267 -7.43 -12.10 9.52
C GLN A 267 -7.59 -10.89 10.44
N LEU A 268 -8.09 -9.77 9.90
CA LEU A 268 -8.39 -8.55 10.65
C LEU A 268 -9.82 -8.52 11.21
N GLY A 269 -10.67 -9.50 10.86
CA GLY A 269 -12.09 -9.50 11.22
C GLY A 269 -12.87 -8.35 10.57
N LYS A 270 -12.45 -7.89 9.38
CA LYS A 270 -13.06 -6.80 8.62
C LYS A 270 -13.92 -7.36 7.47
N PRO A 271 -15.05 -6.70 7.10
CA PRO A 271 -15.83 -7.10 5.94
C PRO A 271 -15.06 -6.83 4.63
N TYR A 272 -15.03 -7.81 3.72
CA TYR A 272 -14.45 -7.64 2.38
C TYR A 272 -15.52 -7.17 1.39
N ILE A 273 -15.68 -5.85 1.24
CA ILE A 273 -16.78 -5.19 0.53
C ILE A 273 -16.82 -5.62 -0.94
N ILE A 274 -15.68 -5.70 -1.62
CA ILE A 274 -15.60 -6.04 -3.05
C ILE A 274 -15.58 -7.56 -3.32
N GLY A 275 -15.88 -8.40 -2.32
CA GLY A 275 -15.85 -9.86 -2.46
C GLY A 275 -16.74 -10.40 -3.59
N GLY A 276 -17.88 -9.73 -3.84
CA GLY A 276 -18.83 -10.05 -4.91
C GLY A 276 -18.53 -9.40 -6.27
N VAL A 277 -17.52 -8.54 -6.38
CA VAL A 277 -17.16 -7.88 -7.64
C VAL A 277 -16.58 -8.92 -8.60
N ARG A 278 -17.02 -8.87 -9.87
CA ARG A 278 -16.50 -9.75 -10.92
C ARG A 278 -15.06 -9.38 -11.30
N LEU A 279 -14.31 -10.34 -11.78
CA LEU A 279 -13.01 -10.10 -12.40
C LEU A 279 -13.20 -9.75 -13.89
N TYR A 280 -12.23 -9.05 -14.46
CA TYR A 280 -12.18 -8.80 -15.91
C TYR A 280 -11.73 -10.04 -16.66
N THR A 281 -12.19 -10.17 -17.91
CA THR A 281 -11.60 -11.12 -18.86
C THR A 281 -10.36 -10.51 -19.52
N PRO A 282 -9.45 -11.34 -20.09
CA PRO A 282 -8.28 -10.81 -20.80
C PRO A 282 -8.66 -9.83 -21.92
N GLU A 283 -9.78 -10.07 -22.64
CA GLU A 283 -10.25 -9.18 -23.70
C GLU A 283 -10.75 -7.84 -23.16
N GLU A 284 -11.38 -7.83 -21.98
CA GLU A 284 -11.81 -6.61 -21.30
C GLU A 284 -10.60 -5.82 -20.82
N GLU A 285 -9.58 -6.47 -20.25
CA GLU A 285 -8.32 -5.86 -19.85
C GLU A 285 -7.62 -5.18 -21.04
N GLN A 286 -7.59 -5.84 -22.20
CA GLN A 286 -7.03 -5.25 -23.41
C GLN A 286 -7.84 -4.02 -23.89
N ARG A 287 -9.16 -4.01 -23.72
CA ARG A 287 -9.99 -2.82 -24.02
C ARG A 287 -9.67 -1.67 -23.07
N LEU A 288 -9.53 -1.95 -21.77
CA LEU A 288 -9.12 -0.96 -20.79
C LEU A 288 -7.75 -0.34 -21.16
N LYS A 289 -6.77 -1.18 -21.49
CA LYS A 289 -5.46 -0.75 -21.94
C LYS A 289 -5.55 0.16 -23.16
N SER A 290 -6.34 -0.22 -24.17
CA SER A 290 -6.49 0.53 -25.43
C SER A 290 -6.99 1.95 -25.24
N ILE A 291 -7.79 2.24 -24.21
CA ILE A 291 -8.29 3.59 -23.92
C ILE A 291 -7.14 4.57 -23.68
N PHE A 292 -6.15 4.13 -22.92
CA PHE A 292 -4.98 4.94 -22.57
C PHE A 292 -3.94 4.96 -23.70
N GLU A 293 -3.74 3.86 -24.41
CA GLU A 293 -2.83 3.78 -25.57
C GLU A 293 -3.27 4.71 -26.71
N GLN A 294 -4.59 4.88 -26.93
CA GLN A 294 -5.15 5.81 -27.92
C GLN A 294 -4.80 7.29 -27.63
N LYS A 295 -4.39 7.61 -26.39
CA LYS A 295 -3.89 8.94 -26.00
C LYS A 295 -2.36 9.04 -26.06
N GLY A 296 -1.68 8.04 -26.62
CA GLY A 296 -0.22 8.02 -26.77
C GLY A 296 0.54 7.63 -25.50
N LEU A 297 -0.15 7.09 -24.49
CA LEU A 297 0.48 6.64 -23.25
C LEU A 297 1.08 5.23 -23.42
N ASN A 298 2.21 4.98 -22.77
CA ASN A 298 2.79 3.65 -22.66
C ASN A 298 2.07 2.88 -21.53
N VAL A 299 1.39 1.78 -21.85
CA VAL A 299 0.46 1.12 -20.93
C VAL A 299 0.82 -0.35 -20.70
N GLN A 300 0.81 -0.75 -19.44
CA GLN A 300 0.96 -2.15 -19.01
C GLN A 300 -0.29 -2.60 -18.24
N ILE A 301 -0.66 -3.88 -18.34
CA ILE A 301 -1.65 -4.51 -17.46
C ILE A 301 -0.91 -5.20 -16.32
N GLY A 302 -1.34 -4.94 -15.10
CA GLY A 302 -0.60 -5.31 -13.91
C GLY A 302 0.52 -4.30 -13.58
N GLY A 303 1.18 -4.47 -12.45
CA GLY A 303 2.30 -3.65 -12.00
C GLY A 303 3.60 -4.42 -12.02
#